data_74c452937b39c7ab17be8787ca3b089b
#
_entry.id   74c452937b39c7ab17be8787ca3b089b
#
_cell.length_a   1.000
_cell.length_b   1.000
_cell.length_c   1.000
_cell.angle_alpha   90.00
_cell.angle_beta   90.00
_cell.angle_gamma   90.00
#
_symmetry.space_group_name_H-M   'P 1'
#
loop_
_entity.id
_entity.type
_entity.pdbx_description
1 polymer ?
#
loop_
_entity_poly.entity_id
_entity_poly.type
_entity_poly.pdbx_seq_one_letter_code
_entity_poly.pdbx_strand_id
1 'polypeptide(L)'
;TDAVIWLSKNAVKYALEAGLKLPRQVAMYAVGPATAQYACQQFKRLCQCPTFEHSSEGLLKLPQLTDVEAQQWCLIKGKGGRELLADSLVARGASVRSLEVYQRVKKPLSDAGVVQDWMQQVNRIMVSSAEQLAYFLSELPPHADAWLRTCHWIVPSERLSLLIPFVQDDAVTVTQSASENAMINALLEDGN
;
A
#
# COMPACT_ATOMS: atom_id res chain seq x y z
N THR A 1 22.89 -13.59 -4.25
CA THR A 1 21.90 -12.89 -3.42
C THR A 1 21.68 -13.68 -2.15
N ASP A 2 21.93 -13.06 -1.01
CA ASP A 2 21.82 -13.71 0.31
C ASP A 2 20.41 -13.53 0.88
N ALA A 3 19.79 -12.41 0.58
CA ALA A 3 18.45 -12.12 1.05
C ALA A 3 17.60 -11.31 0.05
N VAL A 4 16.28 -11.45 0.16
CA VAL A 4 15.31 -10.64 -0.55
C VAL A 4 14.36 -9.95 0.42
N ILE A 5 13.93 -8.74 0.08
CA ILE A 5 12.90 -7.99 0.80
C ILE A 5 11.71 -7.77 -0.13
N TRP A 6 10.54 -8.23 0.30
CA TRP A 6 9.28 -8.01 -0.38
C TRP A 6 8.58 -6.76 0.14
N LEU A 7 8.42 -5.75 -0.70
CA LEU A 7 7.82 -4.48 -0.28
C LEU A 7 6.28 -4.49 -0.33
N SER A 8 5.67 -5.47 -1.00
CA SER A 8 4.21 -5.61 -1.05
C SER A 8 3.79 -7.01 -1.51
N LYS A 9 2.52 -7.37 -1.28
CA LYS A 9 1.92 -8.59 -1.87
C LYS A 9 2.02 -8.60 -3.40
N ASN A 10 1.82 -7.44 -4.04
CA ASN A 10 1.95 -7.31 -5.48
C ASN A 10 3.38 -7.58 -5.96
N ALA A 11 4.39 -7.19 -5.19
CA ALA A 11 5.78 -7.51 -5.53
C ALA A 11 6.01 -9.04 -5.58
N VAL A 12 5.46 -9.78 -4.61
CA VAL A 12 5.50 -11.25 -4.62
C VAL A 12 4.76 -11.82 -5.84
N LYS A 13 3.51 -11.36 -6.04
CA LYS A 13 2.64 -11.83 -7.14
C LYS A 13 3.31 -11.64 -8.50
N TYR A 14 3.69 -10.42 -8.83
CA TYR A 14 4.23 -10.11 -10.15
C TYR A 14 5.64 -10.67 -10.39
N ALA A 15 6.44 -10.84 -9.33
CA ALA A 15 7.72 -11.54 -9.45
C ALA A 15 7.52 -13.01 -9.82
N LEU A 16 6.53 -13.70 -9.24
CA LEU A 16 6.20 -15.08 -9.58
C LEU A 16 5.63 -15.20 -10.99
N GLU A 17 4.73 -14.29 -11.39
CA GLU A 17 4.18 -14.24 -12.75
C GLU A 17 5.27 -14.00 -13.81
N ALA A 18 6.31 -13.23 -13.45
CA ALA A 18 7.50 -13.04 -14.26
C ALA A 18 8.47 -14.23 -14.25
N GLY A 19 8.13 -15.32 -13.56
CA GLY A 19 8.92 -16.55 -13.52
C GLY A 19 10.08 -16.53 -12.51
N LEU A 20 10.09 -15.63 -11.52
CA LEU A 20 11.12 -15.59 -10.50
C LEU A 20 11.19 -16.90 -9.73
N LYS A 21 12.36 -17.53 -9.75
CA LYS A 21 12.69 -18.68 -8.93
C LYS A 21 13.69 -18.27 -7.87
N LEU A 22 13.35 -18.47 -6.61
CA LEU A 22 14.19 -18.07 -5.50
C LEU A 22 14.86 -19.31 -4.89
N PRO A 23 16.22 -19.43 -4.91
CA PRO A 23 16.95 -20.53 -4.30
C PRO A 23 16.62 -20.67 -2.81
N ARG A 24 16.66 -21.90 -2.28
CA ARG A 24 16.23 -22.19 -0.90
C ARG A 24 17.06 -21.50 0.18
N GLN A 25 18.33 -21.24 -0.09
CA GLN A 25 19.26 -20.60 0.84
C GLN A 25 19.04 -19.07 0.98
N VAL A 26 18.33 -18.43 0.04
CA VAL A 26 18.08 -16.98 0.08
C VAL A 26 17.08 -16.66 1.17
N ALA A 27 17.46 -15.85 2.16
CA ALA A 27 16.55 -15.42 3.22
C ALA A 27 15.44 -14.51 2.68
N MET A 28 14.26 -14.56 3.28
CA MET A 28 13.13 -13.74 2.86
C MET A 28 12.64 -12.84 3.99
N TYR A 29 12.44 -11.58 3.66
CA TYR A 29 11.90 -10.56 4.55
C TYR A 29 10.75 -9.82 3.86
N ALA A 30 9.84 -9.24 4.65
CA ALA A 30 8.76 -8.41 4.16
C ALA A 30 8.50 -7.23 5.10
N VAL A 31 8.02 -6.12 4.56
CA VAL A 31 7.73 -4.91 5.36
C VAL A 31 6.58 -5.09 6.33
N GLY A 32 5.71 -6.08 6.11
CA GLY A 32 4.57 -6.31 7.00
C GLY A 32 3.98 -7.71 6.89
N PRO A 33 3.13 -8.09 7.87
CA PRO A 33 2.67 -9.47 8.07
C PRO A 33 1.86 -10.00 6.88
N ALA A 34 1.01 -9.21 6.27
CA ALA A 34 0.21 -9.63 5.13
C ALA A 34 1.07 -10.00 3.90
N THR A 35 2.17 -9.28 3.68
CA THR A 35 3.15 -9.58 2.61
C THR A 35 3.97 -10.81 2.98
N ALA A 36 4.43 -10.91 4.24
CA ALA A 36 5.18 -12.05 4.74
C ALA A 36 4.37 -13.34 4.63
N GLN A 37 3.12 -13.34 5.09
CA GLN A 37 2.22 -14.48 5.01
C GLN A 37 2.02 -14.93 3.56
N TYR A 38 1.76 -14.00 2.65
CA TYR A 38 1.60 -14.30 1.24
C TYR A 38 2.86 -14.91 0.63
N ALA A 39 4.05 -14.34 0.92
CA ALA A 39 5.32 -14.91 0.49
C ALA A 39 5.57 -16.31 1.07
N CYS A 40 5.29 -16.53 2.37
CA CYS A 40 5.36 -17.85 2.99
C CYS A 40 4.50 -18.89 2.27
N GLN A 41 3.26 -18.53 1.91
CA GLN A 41 2.34 -19.42 1.20
C GLN A 41 2.86 -19.79 -0.20
N GLN A 42 3.40 -18.81 -0.93
CA GLN A 42 3.88 -19.03 -2.30
C GLN A 42 5.18 -19.84 -2.35
N PHE A 43 6.14 -19.49 -1.51
CA PHE A 43 7.47 -20.14 -1.51
C PHE A 43 7.59 -21.34 -0.58
N LYS A 44 6.55 -21.64 0.23
CA LYS A 44 6.52 -22.75 1.21
C LYS A 44 7.67 -22.70 2.21
N ARG A 45 8.05 -21.51 2.67
CA ARG A 45 9.13 -21.28 3.64
C ARG A 45 8.96 -19.97 4.37
N LEU A 46 9.71 -19.80 5.47
CA LEU A 46 9.62 -18.63 6.33
C LEU A 46 9.97 -17.34 5.59
N CYS A 47 9.16 -16.31 5.80
CA CYS A 47 9.43 -14.92 5.44
C CYS A 47 9.27 -14.09 6.72
N GLN A 48 10.33 -13.42 7.16
CA GLN A 48 10.32 -12.63 8.38
C GLN A 48 9.76 -11.25 8.14
N CYS A 49 9.10 -10.67 9.15
CA CYS A 49 8.65 -9.27 9.11
C CYS A 49 8.72 -8.66 10.52
N PRO A 50 8.71 -7.33 10.64
CA PRO A 50 8.64 -6.67 11.93
C PRO A 50 7.37 -7.05 12.69
N THR A 51 7.48 -7.16 14.02
CA THR A 51 6.35 -7.58 14.87
C THR A 51 5.40 -6.41 15.19
N PHE A 52 5.95 -5.20 15.37
CA PHE A 52 5.17 -4.05 15.85
C PHE A 52 5.05 -2.93 14.81
N GLU A 53 6.14 -2.56 14.17
CA GLU A 53 6.19 -1.44 13.23
C GLU A 53 6.29 -1.98 11.80
N HIS A 54 5.15 -2.10 11.11
CA HIS A 54 5.05 -2.66 9.76
C HIS A 54 5.45 -1.64 8.69
N SER A 55 6.71 -1.21 8.74
CA SER A 55 7.29 -0.18 7.88
C SER A 55 8.73 -0.55 7.46
N SER A 56 9.31 0.26 6.60
CA SER A 56 10.74 0.15 6.25
C SER A 56 11.63 0.37 7.47
N GLU A 57 11.25 1.32 8.31
CA GLU A 57 11.92 1.67 9.56
C GLU A 57 11.88 0.50 10.55
N GLY A 58 10.72 -0.13 10.69
CA GLY A 58 10.57 -1.32 11.55
C GLY A 58 11.39 -2.50 11.04
N LEU A 59 11.44 -2.71 9.71
CA LEU A 59 12.23 -3.77 9.11
C LEU A 59 13.72 -3.58 9.39
N LEU A 60 14.23 -2.34 9.30
CA LEU A 60 15.64 -2.00 9.58
C LEU A 60 16.07 -2.20 11.05
N LYS A 61 15.09 -2.38 11.96
CA LYS A 61 15.33 -2.69 13.38
C LYS A 61 15.48 -4.19 13.64
N LEU A 62 15.22 -5.05 12.67
CA LEU A 62 15.43 -6.49 12.84
C LEU A 62 16.92 -6.79 13.01
N PRO A 63 17.30 -7.66 13.97
CA PRO A 63 18.70 -8.03 14.22
C PRO A 63 19.43 -8.51 12.95
N GLN A 64 18.74 -9.22 12.08
CA GLN A 64 19.30 -9.79 10.84
C GLN A 64 19.66 -8.71 9.79
N LEU A 65 19.11 -7.50 9.94
CA LEU A 65 19.43 -6.38 9.03
C LEU A 65 20.42 -5.38 9.67
N THR A 66 20.90 -5.65 10.87
CA THR A 66 21.84 -4.75 11.57
C THR A 66 23.25 -4.90 11.03
N ASP A 67 23.71 -6.14 10.90
CA ASP A 67 25.03 -6.50 10.37
C ASP A 67 24.85 -7.23 9.02
N VAL A 68 25.03 -6.49 7.94
CA VAL A 68 24.83 -6.96 6.57
C VAL A 68 26.03 -6.70 5.68
N GLU A 69 27.19 -6.43 6.29
CA GLU A 69 28.45 -6.15 5.57
C GLU A 69 28.77 -7.27 4.56
N ALA A 70 29.17 -6.88 3.36
CA ALA A 70 29.47 -7.74 2.23
C ALA A 70 28.31 -8.65 1.73
N GLN A 71 27.12 -8.56 2.29
CA GLN A 71 25.95 -9.32 1.84
C GLN A 71 25.32 -8.71 0.58
N GLN A 72 24.69 -9.56 -0.23
CA GLN A 72 23.96 -9.16 -1.43
C GLN A 72 22.46 -9.21 -1.18
N TRP A 73 21.80 -8.08 -1.21
CA TRP A 73 20.36 -7.94 -0.97
C TRP A 73 19.59 -7.55 -2.22
N CYS A 74 18.40 -8.09 -2.38
CA CYS A 74 17.49 -7.72 -3.46
C CYS A 74 16.18 -7.17 -2.89
N LEU A 75 15.83 -5.93 -3.23
CA LEU A 75 14.54 -5.33 -2.91
C LEU A 75 13.58 -5.56 -4.07
N ILE A 76 12.47 -6.29 -3.83
CA ILE A 76 11.47 -6.56 -4.85
C ILE A 76 10.27 -5.66 -4.60
N LYS A 77 10.01 -4.75 -5.54
CA LYS A 77 9.10 -3.61 -5.34
C LYS A 77 8.32 -3.24 -6.60
N GLY A 78 7.33 -2.38 -6.46
CA GLY A 78 6.77 -1.61 -7.57
C GLY A 78 7.68 -0.46 -7.97
N LYS A 79 7.48 0.07 -9.16
CA LYS A 79 8.23 1.24 -9.65
C LYS A 79 8.03 2.44 -8.73
N GLY A 80 9.12 3.10 -8.41
CA GLY A 80 9.14 4.26 -7.49
C GLY A 80 9.11 3.87 -6.01
N GLY A 81 8.75 4.81 -5.15
CA GLY A 81 8.74 4.66 -3.70
C GLY A 81 10.01 5.14 -3.02
N ARG A 82 10.06 5.03 -1.68
CA ARG A 82 11.19 5.49 -0.88
C ARG A 82 12.40 4.57 -1.08
N GLU A 83 13.59 5.16 -1.13
CA GLU A 83 14.85 4.41 -1.21
C GLU A 83 15.45 4.11 0.18
N LEU A 84 14.76 4.48 1.27
CA LEU A 84 15.24 4.34 2.65
C LEU A 84 15.87 2.98 2.96
N LEU A 85 15.22 1.88 2.53
CA LEU A 85 15.74 0.52 2.77
C LEU A 85 17.04 0.28 2.00
N ALA A 86 17.10 0.68 0.73
CA ALA A 86 18.29 0.53 -0.09
C ALA A 86 19.46 1.33 0.50
N ASP A 87 19.22 2.62 0.77
CA ASP A 87 20.23 3.53 1.30
C ASP A 87 20.76 3.05 2.66
N SER A 88 19.85 2.60 3.55
CA SER A 88 20.25 2.12 4.88
C SER A 88 21.06 0.84 4.84
N LEU A 89 20.70 -0.12 3.96
CA LEU A 89 21.46 -1.37 3.82
C LEU A 89 22.83 -1.11 3.17
N VAL A 90 22.90 -0.22 2.19
CA VAL A 90 24.16 0.20 1.59
C VAL A 90 25.04 0.88 2.64
N ALA A 91 24.48 1.78 3.47
CA ALA A 91 25.22 2.42 4.56
C ALA A 91 25.73 1.41 5.62
N ARG A 92 25.14 0.22 5.71
CA ARG A 92 25.57 -0.92 6.55
C ARG A 92 26.53 -1.87 5.83
N GLY A 93 27.03 -1.52 4.65
CA GLY A 93 28.02 -2.30 3.90
C GLY A 93 27.45 -3.39 2.99
N ALA A 94 26.13 -3.44 2.78
CA ALA A 94 25.52 -4.38 1.86
C ALA A 94 25.60 -3.90 0.40
N SER A 95 25.62 -4.86 -0.53
CA SER A 95 25.35 -4.61 -1.94
C SER A 95 23.86 -4.79 -2.22
N VAL A 96 23.17 -3.74 -2.65
CA VAL A 96 21.71 -3.76 -2.82
C VAL A 96 21.32 -3.61 -4.29
N ARG A 97 20.40 -4.47 -4.73
CA ARG A 97 19.68 -4.35 -6.02
C ARG A 97 18.19 -4.12 -5.79
N SER A 98 17.60 -3.20 -6.54
CA SER A 98 16.15 -3.06 -6.62
C SER A 98 15.64 -3.72 -7.89
N LEU A 99 14.62 -4.60 -7.73
CA LEU A 99 13.91 -5.23 -8.83
C LEU A 99 12.49 -4.70 -8.86
N GLU A 100 12.18 -3.86 -9.84
CA GLU A 100 10.86 -3.30 -10.07
C GLU A 100 10.03 -4.27 -10.92
N VAL A 101 9.06 -4.96 -10.31
CA VAL A 101 8.28 -6.02 -10.96
C VAL A 101 6.89 -5.60 -11.38
N TYR A 102 6.44 -4.41 -10.99
CA TYR A 102 5.17 -3.83 -11.44
C TYR A 102 5.20 -2.30 -11.38
N GLN A 103 4.30 -1.70 -12.10
CA GLN A 103 4.05 -0.26 -12.06
C GLN A 103 2.57 -0.01 -11.79
N ARG A 104 2.26 0.95 -10.91
CA ARG A 104 0.91 1.48 -10.79
C ARG A 104 0.66 2.41 -11.97
N VAL A 105 -0.44 2.19 -12.67
CA VAL A 105 -0.89 3.07 -13.75
C VAL A 105 -2.26 3.63 -13.38
N LYS A 106 -2.47 4.89 -13.62
CA LYS A 106 -3.78 5.49 -13.54
C LYS A 106 -4.64 4.92 -14.66
N LYS A 107 -5.80 4.40 -14.31
CA LYS A 107 -6.79 3.95 -15.29
C LYS A 107 -7.89 4.99 -15.32
N PRO A 108 -8.00 5.81 -16.37
CA PRO A 108 -9.04 6.81 -16.47
C PRO A 108 -10.43 6.15 -16.41
N LEU A 109 -11.40 6.89 -15.92
CA LEU A 109 -12.80 6.48 -16.00
C LEU A 109 -13.18 6.40 -17.47
N SER A 110 -13.44 5.18 -17.92
CA SER A 110 -13.65 4.88 -19.36
C SER A 110 -15.04 5.30 -19.86
N ASP A 111 -15.95 5.66 -18.96
CA ASP A 111 -17.33 5.98 -19.29
C ASP A 111 -17.83 7.16 -18.43
N ALA A 112 -18.20 8.24 -19.11
CA ALA A 112 -18.80 9.42 -18.47
C ALA A 112 -20.15 9.10 -17.80
N GLY A 113 -20.87 8.08 -18.27
CA GLY A 113 -22.13 7.59 -17.68
C GLY A 113 -21.95 7.04 -16.28
N VAL A 114 -20.82 6.39 -16.00
CA VAL A 114 -20.53 5.83 -14.67
C VAL A 114 -20.52 6.89 -13.58
N VAL A 115 -19.97 8.07 -13.85
CA VAL A 115 -19.98 9.18 -12.88
C VAL A 115 -21.39 9.69 -12.64
N GLN A 116 -22.20 9.76 -13.69
CA GLN A 116 -23.61 10.15 -13.60
C GLN A 116 -24.40 9.17 -12.71
N ASP A 117 -24.19 7.88 -12.88
CA ASP A 117 -24.82 6.84 -12.05
C ASP A 117 -24.34 6.93 -10.60
N TRP A 118 -23.06 7.20 -10.36
CA TRP A 118 -22.56 7.40 -9.00
C TRP A 118 -23.21 8.62 -8.32
N MET A 119 -23.36 9.72 -9.02
CA MET A 119 -24.02 10.92 -8.50
C MET A 119 -25.47 10.71 -8.10
N GLN A 120 -26.13 9.69 -8.67
CA GLN A 120 -27.52 9.34 -8.36
C GLN A 120 -27.65 8.28 -7.25
N GLN A 121 -26.67 7.37 -7.14
CA GLN A 121 -26.82 6.14 -6.34
C GLN A 121 -25.83 6.05 -5.18
N VAL A 122 -24.71 6.78 -5.23
CA VAL A 122 -23.65 6.69 -4.22
C VAL A 122 -23.73 7.88 -3.27
N ASN A 123 -23.84 7.56 -1.99
CA ASN A 123 -23.83 8.53 -0.89
C ASN A 123 -22.71 8.30 0.12
N ARG A 124 -21.84 7.30 -0.11
CA ARG A 124 -20.66 7.01 0.72
C ARG A 124 -19.44 6.80 -0.13
N ILE A 125 -18.34 7.45 0.24
CA ILE A 125 -17.07 7.36 -0.49
C ILE A 125 -15.97 6.93 0.49
N MET A 126 -15.35 5.79 0.20
CA MET A 126 -14.23 5.27 0.97
C MET A 126 -12.92 5.51 0.22
N VAL A 127 -11.96 6.17 0.89
CA VAL A 127 -10.65 6.47 0.32
C VAL A 127 -9.55 6.05 1.27
N SER A 128 -8.60 5.25 0.80
CA SER A 128 -7.53 4.70 1.64
C SER A 128 -6.20 5.45 1.56
N SER A 129 -6.04 6.40 0.63
CA SER A 129 -4.80 7.17 0.48
C SER A 129 -5.00 8.52 -0.21
N ALA A 130 -4.10 9.47 0.07
CA ALA A 130 -4.10 10.79 -0.58
C ALA A 130 -3.93 10.70 -2.11
N GLU A 131 -3.15 9.74 -2.59
CA GLU A 131 -2.98 9.50 -4.03
C GLU A 131 -4.30 9.07 -4.70
N GLN A 132 -5.05 8.15 -4.05
CA GLN A 132 -6.36 7.74 -4.52
C GLN A 132 -7.35 8.92 -4.52
N LEU A 133 -7.39 9.71 -3.45
CA LEU A 133 -8.25 10.89 -3.36
C LEU A 133 -7.96 11.88 -4.49
N ALA A 134 -6.70 12.28 -4.65
CA ALA A 134 -6.30 13.23 -5.68
C ALA A 134 -6.64 12.71 -7.09
N TYR A 135 -6.43 11.42 -7.34
CA TYR A 135 -6.77 10.81 -8.61
C TYR A 135 -8.28 10.79 -8.84
N PHE A 136 -9.06 10.32 -7.85
CA PHE A 136 -10.52 10.28 -7.92
C PHE A 136 -11.10 11.67 -8.25
N LEU A 137 -10.68 12.70 -7.51
CA LEU A 137 -11.15 14.06 -7.73
C LEU A 137 -10.75 14.60 -9.11
N SER A 138 -9.57 14.23 -9.64
CA SER A 138 -9.11 14.67 -10.96
C SER A 138 -9.89 14.06 -12.13
N GLU A 139 -10.60 12.96 -11.93
CA GLU A 139 -11.41 12.30 -12.96
C GLU A 139 -12.88 12.77 -12.96
N LEU A 140 -13.29 13.52 -11.94
CA LEU A 140 -14.68 13.98 -11.82
C LEU A 140 -14.93 15.27 -12.62
N PRO A 141 -16.12 15.42 -13.19
CA PRO A 141 -16.51 16.67 -13.84
C PRO A 141 -16.75 17.78 -12.80
N PRO A 142 -16.58 19.06 -13.17
CA PRO A 142 -16.74 20.19 -12.22
C PRO A 142 -18.10 20.25 -11.51
N HIS A 143 -19.15 19.73 -12.11
CA HIS A 143 -20.49 19.73 -11.51
C HIS A 143 -20.69 18.62 -10.46
N ALA A 144 -19.72 17.73 -10.26
CA ALA A 144 -19.76 16.69 -9.23
C ALA A 144 -19.60 17.26 -7.81
N ASP A 145 -19.12 18.48 -7.65
CA ASP A 145 -18.90 19.12 -6.34
C ASP A 145 -20.14 19.11 -5.44
N ALA A 146 -21.31 19.37 -6.01
CA ALA A 146 -22.57 19.35 -5.26
C ALA A 146 -22.88 17.97 -4.67
N TRP A 147 -22.64 16.91 -5.45
CA TRP A 147 -22.80 15.54 -5.01
C TRP A 147 -21.76 15.16 -3.95
N LEU A 148 -20.49 15.50 -4.15
CA LEU A 148 -19.42 15.20 -3.19
C LEU A 148 -19.71 15.77 -1.79
N ARG A 149 -20.37 16.94 -1.72
CA ARG A 149 -20.81 17.57 -0.46
C ARG A 149 -21.92 16.81 0.25
N THR A 150 -22.71 16.02 -0.46
CA THR A 150 -23.78 15.20 0.11
C THR A 150 -23.30 13.80 0.53
N CYS A 151 -22.09 13.41 0.13
CA CYS A 151 -21.53 12.11 0.45
C CYS A 151 -20.93 12.07 1.86
N HIS A 152 -21.09 10.95 2.53
CA HIS A 152 -20.34 10.61 3.73
C HIS A 152 -18.99 9.99 3.34
N TRP A 153 -17.91 10.44 3.98
CA TRP A 153 -16.56 10.00 3.66
C TRP A 153 -15.98 9.10 4.74
N ILE A 154 -15.31 8.02 4.35
CA ILE A 154 -14.63 7.11 5.25
C ILE A 154 -13.14 7.09 4.91
N VAL A 155 -12.30 7.48 5.86
CA VAL A 155 -10.85 7.65 5.66
C VAL A 155 -10.05 7.06 6.83
N PRO A 156 -8.79 6.61 6.59
CA PRO A 156 -7.98 5.94 7.60
C PRO A 156 -7.25 6.88 8.58
N SER A 157 -7.31 8.18 8.39
CA SER A 157 -6.57 9.13 9.24
C SER A 157 -7.09 10.56 9.12
N GLU A 158 -6.94 11.34 10.20
CA GLU A 158 -7.23 12.78 10.23
C GLU A 158 -6.48 13.55 9.13
N ARG A 159 -5.21 13.18 8.87
CA ARG A 159 -4.44 13.81 7.80
C ARG A 159 -5.11 13.67 6.44
N LEU A 160 -5.79 12.57 6.18
CA LEU A 160 -6.48 12.36 4.91
C LEU A 160 -7.82 13.09 4.88
N SER A 161 -8.54 13.19 6.00
CA SER A 161 -9.79 13.94 6.05
C SER A 161 -9.60 15.42 5.70
N LEU A 162 -8.50 16.01 6.15
CA LEU A 162 -8.15 17.41 5.83
C LEU A 162 -7.87 17.68 4.35
N LEU A 163 -7.67 16.63 3.55
CA LEU A 163 -7.45 16.74 2.10
C LEU A 163 -8.75 16.65 1.29
N ILE A 164 -9.87 16.31 1.92
CA ILE A 164 -11.16 16.21 1.23
C ILE A 164 -11.70 17.63 1.06
N PRO A 165 -11.88 18.10 -0.18
CA PRO A 165 -12.45 19.43 -0.40
C PRO A 165 -13.94 19.41 -0.03
N PHE A 166 -14.46 20.51 0.56
CA PHE A 166 -15.89 20.74 0.74
C PHE A 166 -16.61 19.99 1.85
N VAL A 167 -15.93 19.28 2.75
CA VAL A 167 -16.58 18.44 3.75
C VAL A 167 -16.87 19.19 5.04
N GLN A 168 -18.04 18.92 5.63
CA GLN A 168 -18.37 19.29 7.01
C GLN A 168 -17.87 18.18 7.94
N ASP A 169 -17.49 18.53 9.17
CA ASP A 169 -16.86 17.62 10.12
C ASP A 169 -17.72 16.38 10.45
N ASP A 170 -19.05 16.51 10.38
CA ASP A 170 -20.02 15.44 10.61
C ASP A 170 -20.20 14.47 9.42
N ALA A 171 -19.65 14.80 8.26
CA ALA A 171 -19.72 13.97 7.06
C ALA A 171 -18.47 13.10 6.84
N VAL A 172 -17.60 12.94 7.86
CA VAL A 172 -16.38 12.14 7.76
C VAL A 172 -16.21 11.19 8.94
N THR A 173 -16.04 9.91 8.63
CA THR A 173 -15.62 8.90 9.61
C THR A 173 -14.14 8.59 9.45
N VAL A 174 -13.36 8.75 10.52
CA VAL A 174 -11.93 8.43 10.56
C VAL A 174 -11.72 7.12 11.29
N THR A 175 -11.21 6.10 10.57
CA THR A 175 -11.07 4.73 11.10
C THR A 175 -9.77 4.48 11.86
N GLN A 176 -8.85 5.43 11.92
CA GLN A 176 -7.52 5.30 12.56
C GLN A 176 -6.62 4.23 11.93
N SER A 177 -7.06 3.55 10.86
CA SER A 177 -6.32 2.48 10.19
C SER A 177 -6.81 2.29 8.74
N ALA A 178 -5.86 2.09 7.83
CA ALA A 178 -6.14 1.71 6.45
C ALA A 178 -6.35 0.19 6.26
N SER A 179 -6.51 -0.58 7.34
CA SER A 179 -6.79 -2.01 7.24
C SER A 179 -8.18 -2.25 6.66
N GLU A 180 -8.31 -3.29 5.86
CA GLU A 180 -9.58 -3.66 5.22
C GLU A 180 -10.72 -3.80 6.24
N ASN A 181 -10.46 -4.49 7.36
CA ASN A 181 -11.45 -4.68 8.41
C ASN A 181 -11.91 -3.36 9.07
N ALA A 182 -10.99 -2.44 9.37
CA ALA A 182 -11.35 -1.16 9.98
C ALA A 182 -12.22 -0.31 9.03
N MET A 183 -11.87 -0.28 7.74
CA MET A 183 -12.60 0.45 6.73
C MET A 183 -13.99 -0.14 6.46
N ILE A 184 -14.11 -1.48 6.42
CA ILE A 184 -15.40 -2.16 6.24
C ILE A 184 -16.30 -1.97 7.46
N ASN A 185 -15.76 -2.10 8.68
CA ASN A 185 -16.55 -1.92 9.89
C ASN A 185 -17.15 -0.51 9.95
N ALA A 186 -16.38 0.53 9.65
CA ALA A 186 -16.88 1.90 9.58
C ALA A 186 -18.01 2.05 8.55
N LEU A 187 -17.90 1.38 7.39
CA LEU A 187 -18.95 1.42 6.38
C LEU A 187 -20.27 0.79 6.87
N LEU A 188 -20.18 -0.24 7.73
CA LEU A 188 -21.34 -0.95 8.27
C LEU A 188 -21.97 -0.23 9.47
N GLU A 189 -21.17 0.41 10.32
CA GLU A 189 -21.60 1.15 11.49
C GLU A 189 -22.39 2.42 11.14
N ASP A 190 -22.01 3.12 10.10
CA ASP A 190 -22.71 4.32 9.59
C ASP A 190 -24.02 3.97 8.85
N GLY A 191 -24.39 2.70 8.76
CA GLY A 191 -25.57 2.21 8.05
C GLY A 191 -26.82 1.98 8.92
N ASN A 192 -26.72 2.22 10.23
CA ASN A 192 -27.83 2.08 11.20
C ASN A 192 -28.33 3.48 11.67
#